data_6b8ffa5742a9cbe45167f1cf4f23be5d
#
_entry.id   6b8ffa5742a9cbe45167f1cf4f23be5d
#
_cell.length_a   1.000
_cell.length_b   1.000
_cell.length_c   1.000
_cell.angle_alpha   90.00
_cell.angle_beta   90.00
_cell.angle_gamma   90.00
#
_symmetry.space_group_name_H-M   'P 1'
#
loop_
_entity.id
_entity.type
_entity.pdbx_description
1 polymer ?
#
loop_
_entity_poly.entity_id
_entity_poly.type
_entity_poly.pdbx_seq_one_letter_code
_entity_poly.pdbx_strand_id
1 'polypeptide(L)'
;MRKLERKFLSEDKTPALRNVVGFGMGSNSIDVALRWNTKEKQQEFRRQIYNSPAIRFEGKLDPIVDNREGVSTYQGISLKAEKPSYPLGTTEIRFTITNHSGEEFVYGDAYSITAQGTDGNWFVVPTDCSFTAIGHVLSDGQSGTITAHLFPDILPNKPGVYRFFYKDSIGGEKVPFMATFELK
;
A
#
# COMPACT_ATOMS: atom_id res chain seq x y z
N MET A 1 17.14 -5.83 -21.39
CA MET A 1 15.80 -5.26 -21.44
C MET A 1 14.75 -6.26 -21.90
N ARG A 2 14.67 -6.66 -23.17
CA ARG A 2 13.63 -7.59 -23.68
C ARG A 2 13.37 -8.83 -22.81
N LYS A 3 14.39 -9.37 -22.13
CA LYS A 3 14.26 -10.51 -21.21
C LYS A 3 13.53 -10.14 -19.91
N LEU A 4 13.81 -8.95 -19.38
CA LEU A 4 13.14 -8.43 -18.18
C LEU A 4 11.67 -8.09 -18.48
N GLU A 5 11.41 -7.40 -19.59
CA GLU A 5 10.06 -7.10 -20.08
C GLU A 5 9.21 -8.35 -20.27
N ARG A 6 9.75 -9.39 -20.93
CA ARG A 6 9.04 -10.67 -21.12
C ARG A 6 8.67 -11.33 -19.79
N LYS A 7 9.57 -11.31 -18.79
CA LYS A 7 9.28 -11.84 -17.46
C LYS A 7 8.21 -11.01 -16.76
N PHE A 8 8.28 -9.69 -16.86
CA PHE A 8 7.32 -8.80 -16.21
C PHE A 8 5.91 -8.93 -16.80
N LEU A 9 5.80 -9.19 -18.10
CA LEU A 9 4.54 -9.39 -18.82
C LEU A 9 4.03 -10.83 -18.76
N SER A 10 4.78 -11.78 -18.16
CA SER A 10 4.32 -13.16 -18.02
C SER A 10 3.15 -13.27 -17.05
N GLU A 11 2.23 -14.20 -17.31
CA GLU A 11 1.11 -14.50 -16.42
C GLU A 11 1.57 -15.20 -15.12
N ASP A 12 2.58 -16.06 -15.21
CA ASP A 12 3.19 -16.74 -14.06
C ASP A 12 4.18 -15.83 -13.32
N LYS A 13 3.67 -15.06 -12.36
CA LYS A 13 4.49 -14.17 -11.53
C LYS A 13 4.92 -14.87 -10.24
N THR A 14 6.22 -15.17 -10.15
CA THR A 14 6.83 -15.58 -8.87
C THR A 14 6.70 -14.47 -7.83
N PRO A 15 6.78 -14.77 -6.50
CA PRO A 15 6.77 -13.74 -5.45
C PRO A 15 7.82 -12.64 -5.70
N ALA A 16 9.02 -13.01 -6.16
CA ALA A 16 10.06 -12.04 -6.52
C ALA A 16 9.63 -11.10 -7.64
N LEU A 17 8.88 -11.59 -8.63
CA LEU A 17 8.39 -10.78 -9.73
C LEU A 17 7.18 -9.92 -9.31
N ARG A 18 6.31 -10.43 -8.44
CA ARG A 18 5.20 -9.65 -7.84
C ARG A 18 5.69 -8.53 -6.93
N ASN A 19 6.90 -8.66 -6.38
CA ASN A 19 7.54 -7.59 -5.63
C ASN A 19 8.02 -6.43 -6.51
N VAL A 20 8.14 -6.61 -7.84
CA VAL A 20 8.52 -5.54 -8.77
C VAL A 20 7.30 -4.69 -9.09
N VAL A 21 7.35 -3.40 -8.77
CA VAL A 21 6.28 -2.42 -9.06
C VAL A 21 6.46 -1.78 -10.41
N GLY A 22 7.73 -1.60 -10.81
CA GLY A 22 8.09 -1.00 -12.08
C GLY A 22 9.59 -1.08 -12.34
N PHE A 23 9.96 -0.80 -13.58
CA PHE A 23 11.34 -0.62 -13.97
C PHE A 23 11.43 0.42 -15.09
N GLY A 24 12.55 1.13 -15.13
CA GLY A 24 12.84 2.15 -16.11
C GLY A 24 14.27 2.06 -16.64
N MET A 25 14.55 2.84 -17.68
CA MET A 25 15.90 3.00 -18.25
C MET A 25 16.42 4.39 -17.85
N GLY A 26 17.48 4.42 -17.06
CA GLY A 26 18.32 5.60 -16.93
C GLY A 26 19.39 5.64 -18.05
N SER A 27 20.21 6.68 -18.07
CA SER A 27 21.27 6.83 -19.08
C SER A 27 22.26 5.67 -19.09
N ASN A 28 22.61 5.13 -17.93
CA ASN A 28 23.53 4.00 -17.75
C ASN A 28 23.03 3.01 -16.68
N SER A 29 21.73 3.00 -16.39
CA SER A 29 21.13 2.15 -15.35
C SER A 29 19.83 1.53 -15.81
N ILE A 30 19.47 0.46 -15.15
CA ILE A 30 18.13 -0.12 -15.14
C ILE A 30 17.59 0.14 -13.75
N ASP A 31 16.67 1.09 -13.62
CA ASP A 31 16.09 1.47 -12.35
C ASP A 31 14.92 0.53 -12.06
N VAL A 32 14.91 -0.07 -10.86
CA VAL A 32 13.93 -1.09 -10.45
C VAL A 32 13.30 -0.64 -9.14
N ALA A 33 11.98 -0.50 -9.15
CA ALA A 33 11.19 -0.22 -7.96
C ALA A 33 10.61 -1.52 -7.39
N LEU A 34 10.86 -1.77 -6.10
CA LEU A 34 10.33 -2.92 -5.37
C LEU A 34 9.25 -2.45 -4.39
N ARG A 35 8.19 -3.26 -4.24
CA ARG A 35 7.10 -3.06 -3.27
C ARG A 35 7.61 -3.19 -1.82
N TRP A 36 8.48 -4.17 -1.59
CA TRP A 36 9.23 -4.37 -0.35
C TRP A 36 10.71 -4.38 -0.69
N ASN A 37 11.39 -3.27 -0.37
CA ASN A 37 12.75 -2.99 -0.83
C ASN A 37 13.78 -3.26 0.28
N THR A 38 14.10 -4.52 0.55
CA THR A 38 15.17 -4.91 1.46
C THR A 38 16.40 -5.40 0.68
N LYS A 39 17.56 -5.48 1.36
CA LYS A 39 18.78 -6.03 0.75
C LYS A 39 18.56 -7.48 0.30
N GLU A 40 17.81 -8.27 1.06
CA GLU A 40 17.47 -9.65 0.76
C GLU A 40 16.59 -9.73 -0.49
N LYS A 41 15.58 -8.85 -0.60
CA LYS A 41 14.69 -8.79 -1.78
C LYS A 41 15.41 -8.28 -3.03
N GLN A 42 16.36 -7.37 -2.89
CA GLN A 42 17.24 -6.96 -3.99
C GLN A 42 18.12 -8.12 -4.48
N GLN A 43 18.68 -8.93 -3.57
CA GLN A 43 19.45 -10.13 -3.91
C GLN A 43 18.57 -11.22 -4.54
N GLU A 44 17.35 -11.40 -4.02
CA GLU A 44 16.35 -12.32 -4.58
C GLU A 44 16.01 -11.93 -6.03
N PHE A 45 15.76 -10.65 -6.30
CA PHE A 45 15.55 -10.13 -7.66
C PHE A 45 16.73 -10.47 -8.57
N ARG A 46 17.97 -10.18 -8.13
CA ARG A 46 19.18 -10.46 -8.93
C ARG A 46 19.31 -11.94 -9.25
N ARG A 47 19.06 -12.82 -8.28
CA ARG A 47 19.17 -14.27 -8.45
C ARG A 47 18.09 -14.85 -9.34
N GLN A 48 16.82 -14.42 -9.19
CA GLN A 48 15.68 -15.08 -9.83
C GLN A 48 15.20 -14.39 -11.11
N ILE A 49 15.35 -13.07 -11.19
CA ILE A 49 14.78 -12.30 -12.29
C ILE A 49 15.87 -11.86 -13.26
N TYR A 50 16.75 -10.98 -12.83
CA TYR A 50 17.78 -10.43 -13.72
C TYR A 50 18.98 -9.93 -12.93
N ASN A 51 20.19 -10.36 -13.31
CA ASN A 51 21.44 -9.91 -12.70
C ASN A 51 22.24 -9.06 -13.69
N SER A 52 22.51 -7.83 -13.32
CA SER A 52 23.35 -6.90 -14.08
C SER A 52 23.97 -5.87 -13.14
N PRO A 53 25.21 -5.43 -13.35
CA PRO A 53 25.80 -4.33 -12.59
C PRO A 53 25.08 -3.00 -12.81
N ALA A 54 24.36 -2.86 -13.95
CA ALA A 54 23.60 -1.66 -14.27
C ALA A 54 22.30 -1.50 -13.43
N ILE A 55 21.89 -2.51 -12.65
CA ILE A 55 20.67 -2.43 -11.85
C ILE A 55 20.88 -1.48 -10.66
N ARG A 56 19.97 -0.51 -10.55
CA ARG A 56 19.78 0.35 -9.37
C ARG A 56 18.39 0.08 -8.81
N PHE A 57 18.31 -0.10 -7.49
CA PHE A 57 17.01 -0.19 -6.81
C PHE A 57 16.61 1.18 -6.30
N GLU A 58 15.37 1.56 -6.59
CA GLU A 58 14.80 2.85 -6.21
C GLU A 58 14.14 2.79 -4.83
N GLY A 59 14.00 3.96 -4.22
CA GLY A 59 13.29 4.15 -2.95
C GLY A 59 14.15 3.88 -1.72
N LYS A 60 13.52 4.07 -0.56
CA LYS A 60 14.14 3.80 0.74
C LYS A 60 14.19 2.30 1.00
N LEU A 61 15.17 1.88 1.79
CA LEU A 61 15.22 0.50 2.30
C LEU A 61 14.18 0.28 3.40
N ASP A 62 13.46 -0.81 3.31
CA ASP A 62 12.54 -1.30 4.34
C ASP A 62 13.30 -2.01 5.48
N PRO A 63 12.72 -2.05 6.70
CA PRO A 63 11.44 -1.48 7.08
C PRO A 63 11.48 0.05 7.26
N ILE A 64 10.42 0.72 6.83
CA ILE A 64 10.27 2.17 6.98
C ILE A 64 9.38 2.44 8.19
N VAL A 65 9.86 3.22 9.16
CA VAL A 65 9.05 3.67 10.31
C VAL A 65 8.11 4.79 9.88
N ASP A 66 6.84 4.66 10.26
CA ASP A 66 5.81 5.66 10.03
C ASP A 66 4.86 5.72 11.23
N ASN A 67 5.22 6.52 12.22
CA ASN A 67 4.49 6.71 13.48
C ASN A 67 3.43 7.82 13.41
N ARG A 68 3.04 8.25 12.19
CA ARG A 68 1.99 9.27 12.06
C ARG A 68 0.70 8.81 12.72
N GLU A 69 -0.05 9.77 13.25
CA GLU A 69 -1.39 9.59 13.76
C GLU A 69 -2.42 10.01 12.73
N GLY A 70 -3.66 9.60 12.94
CA GLY A 70 -4.78 9.96 12.10
C GLY A 70 -6.09 9.95 12.88
N VAL A 71 -7.16 10.36 12.23
CA VAL A 71 -8.50 10.39 12.79
C VAL A 71 -9.43 9.48 12.00
N SER A 72 -10.39 8.86 12.69
CA SER A 72 -11.42 8.05 12.02
C SER A 72 -12.61 8.89 11.55
N THR A 73 -12.73 10.13 12.04
CA THR A 73 -13.82 11.04 11.67
C THR A 73 -13.31 12.48 11.66
N TYR A 74 -13.67 13.23 10.62
CA TYR A 74 -13.38 14.66 10.50
C TYR A 74 -14.45 15.35 9.63
N GLN A 75 -15.00 16.47 10.12
CA GLN A 75 -16.01 17.30 9.41
C GLN A 75 -17.15 16.47 8.76
N GLY A 76 -17.70 15.51 9.51
CA GLY A 76 -18.78 14.66 9.02
C GLY A 76 -18.36 13.50 8.10
N ILE A 77 -17.09 13.41 7.72
CA ILE A 77 -16.55 12.25 6.98
C ILE A 77 -16.03 11.24 7.98
N SER A 78 -16.38 9.96 7.83
CA SER A 78 -15.89 8.88 8.69
C SER A 78 -15.29 7.74 7.86
N LEU A 79 -14.30 7.06 8.43
CA LEU A 79 -13.61 5.92 7.85
C LEU A 79 -13.53 4.77 8.86
N LYS A 80 -13.91 3.56 8.44
CA LYS A 80 -13.82 2.36 9.28
C LYS A 80 -13.49 1.12 8.47
N ALA A 81 -12.83 0.16 9.08
CA ALA A 81 -12.70 -1.18 8.52
C ALA A 81 -14.06 -1.91 8.52
N GLU A 82 -14.31 -2.73 7.49
CA GLU A 82 -15.56 -3.53 7.42
C GLU A 82 -15.68 -4.49 8.60
N LYS A 83 -14.55 -5.06 9.06
CA LYS A 83 -14.47 -5.93 10.24
C LYS A 83 -13.35 -5.47 11.16
N PRO A 84 -13.44 -5.68 12.48
CA PRO A 84 -12.37 -5.33 13.41
C PRO A 84 -11.15 -6.26 13.31
N SER A 85 -11.33 -7.48 12.79
CA SER A 85 -10.24 -8.46 12.66
C SER A 85 -10.42 -9.39 11.45
N TYR A 86 -9.29 -9.91 10.96
CA TYR A 86 -9.20 -10.77 9.77
C TYR A 86 -8.19 -11.89 10.01
N PRO A 87 -8.32 -13.05 9.31
CA PRO A 87 -7.33 -14.12 9.32
C PRO A 87 -5.96 -13.67 8.78
N LEU A 88 -4.86 -14.29 9.22
CA LEU A 88 -3.51 -14.01 8.74
C LEU A 88 -3.32 -14.20 7.22
N GLY A 89 -4.09 -15.11 6.61
CA GLY A 89 -4.04 -15.34 5.16
C GLY A 89 -4.76 -14.28 4.32
N THR A 90 -5.34 -13.24 4.95
CA THR A 90 -6.09 -12.20 4.25
C THR A 90 -5.19 -11.43 3.28
N THR A 91 -5.67 -11.27 2.05
CA THR A 91 -5.00 -10.51 0.98
C THR A 91 -5.75 -9.24 0.62
N GLU A 92 -7.01 -9.10 1.04
CA GLU A 92 -7.87 -7.96 0.72
C GLU A 92 -8.68 -7.54 1.94
N ILE A 93 -8.70 -6.25 2.22
CA ILE A 93 -9.47 -5.65 3.32
C ILE A 93 -10.27 -4.48 2.76
N ARG A 94 -11.54 -4.39 3.15
CA ARG A 94 -12.43 -3.30 2.76
C ARG A 94 -12.62 -2.31 3.88
N PHE A 95 -12.61 -1.04 3.49
CA PHE A 95 -12.86 0.09 4.37
C PHE A 95 -14.05 0.88 3.83
N THR A 96 -14.95 1.24 4.72
CA THR A 96 -16.10 2.08 4.38
C THR A 96 -15.79 3.52 4.73
N ILE A 97 -15.92 4.42 3.74
CA ILE A 97 -15.93 5.86 3.94
C ILE A 97 -17.36 6.34 3.84
N THR A 98 -17.82 7.16 4.80
CA THR A 98 -19.19 7.66 4.86
C THR A 98 -19.18 9.17 4.97
N ASN A 99 -20.03 9.81 4.18
CA ASN A 99 -20.19 11.26 4.16
C ASN A 99 -21.47 11.67 4.91
N HIS A 100 -21.33 12.47 5.97
CA HIS A 100 -22.36 13.16 6.71
C HIS A 100 -21.97 14.64 6.91
N SER A 101 -21.30 15.24 5.93
CA SER A 101 -20.82 16.62 6.03
C SER A 101 -21.86 17.67 5.62
N GLY A 102 -22.99 17.26 5.03
CA GLY A 102 -23.97 18.15 4.41
C GLY A 102 -23.61 18.61 2.99
N GLU A 103 -22.41 18.26 2.49
CA GLU A 103 -21.91 18.64 1.16
C GLU A 103 -21.42 17.40 0.40
N GLU A 104 -21.13 17.55 -0.89
CA GLU A 104 -20.50 16.48 -1.66
C GLU A 104 -19.03 16.29 -1.23
N PHE A 105 -18.64 15.05 -1.09
CA PHE A 105 -17.26 14.65 -0.79
C PHE A 105 -16.69 13.81 -1.93
N VAL A 106 -15.49 14.14 -2.40
CA VAL A 106 -14.78 13.37 -3.42
C VAL A 106 -13.65 12.62 -2.77
N TYR A 107 -13.56 11.31 -3.04
CA TYR A 107 -12.46 10.47 -2.55
C TYR A 107 -11.83 9.65 -3.68
N GLY A 108 -10.58 9.24 -3.52
CA GLY A 108 -9.85 8.37 -4.44
C GLY A 108 -9.46 7.05 -3.79
N ASP A 109 -8.66 6.25 -4.49
CA ASP A 109 -8.27 4.91 -4.05
C ASP A 109 -6.92 4.87 -3.30
N ALA A 110 -6.22 6.00 -3.16
CA ALA A 110 -4.86 6.03 -2.62
C ALA A 110 -4.82 5.81 -1.10
N TYR A 111 -4.04 4.84 -0.66
CA TYR A 111 -3.91 4.48 0.75
C TYR A 111 -2.47 4.05 1.10
N SER A 112 -2.24 3.83 2.38
CA SER A 112 -1.07 3.13 2.91
C SER A 112 -1.46 2.36 4.17
N ILE A 113 -0.71 1.30 4.50
CA ILE A 113 -0.93 0.50 5.70
C ILE A 113 0.36 0.45 6.52
N THR A 114 0.22 0.50 7.85
CA THR A 114 1.31 0.23 8.79
C THR A 114 0.93 -0.90 9.74
N ALA A 115 1.92 -1.66 10.19
CA ALA A 115 1.79 -2.69 11.21
C ALA A 115 2.57 -2.29 12.46
N GLN A 116 2.03 -2.58 13.64
CA GLN A 116 2.71 -2.32 14.90
C GLN A 116 3.81 -3.35 15.13
N GLY A 117 5.03 -2.88 15.40
CA GLY A 117 6.15 -3.70 15.81
C GLY A 117 6.14 -3.98 17.31
N THR A 118 6.95 -4.94 17.74
CA THR A 118 7.10 -5.30 19.18
C THR A 118 7.77 -4.21 20.01
N ASP A 119 8.44 -3.27 19.36
CA ASP A 119 9.09 -2.09 19.98
C ASP A 119 8.14 -0.88 20.09
N GLY A 120 6.86 -1.05 19.71
CA GLY A 120 5.84 0.00 19.72
C GLY A 120 5.87 0.93 18.50
N ASN A 121 6.88 0.84 17.63
CA ASN A 121 6.92 1.58 16.38
C ASN A 121 5.95 1.00 15.35
N TRP A 122 5.54 1.84 14.42
CA TRP A 122 4.71 1.46 13.29
C TRP A 122 5.56 1.40 12.02
N PHE A 123 5.43 0.32 11.28
CA PHE A 123 6.22 0.06 10.09
C PHE A 123 5.31 -0.03 8.87
N VAL A 124 5.70 0.65 7.79
CA VAL A 124 5.01 0.53 6.50
C VAL A 124 5.07 -0.92 6.03
N VAL A 125 3.94 -1.46 5.59
CA VAL A 125 3.85 -2.79 4.97
C VAL A 125 3.62 -2.68 3.47
N PRO A 126 3.99 -3.70 2.67
CA PRO A 126 3.73 -3.72 1.24
C PRO A 126 2.23 -3.56 0.94
N THR A 127 1.91 -2.58 0.10
CA THR A 127 0.55 -2.31 -0.40
C THR A 127 0.60 -2.00 -1.89
N ASP A 128 -0.53 -1.64 -2.49
CA ASP A 128 -0.53 -1.08 -3.83
C ASP A 128 0.32 0.19 -3.91
N CYS A 129 1.02 0.36 -5.01
CA CYS A 129 1.94 1.47 -5.25
C CYS A 129 1.46 2.41 -6.37
N SER A 130 0.48 1.95 -7.14
CA SER A 130 -0.13 2.72 -8.24
C SER A 130 -1.63 2.73 -8.06
N PHE A 131 -2.21 3.91 -8.09
CA PHE A 131 -3.64 4.13 -7.95
C PHE A 131 -4.15 4.89 -9.16
N THR A 132 -5.40 4.65 -9.52
CA THR A 132 -6.06 5.42 -10.56
C THR A 132 -6.28 6.86 -10.07
N ALA A 133 -6.23 7.81 -10.99
CA ALA A 133 -6.57 9.21 -10.69
C ALA A 133 -8.10 9.45 -10.80
N ILE A 134 -8.90 8.44 -10.44
CA ILE A 134 -10.36 8.52 -10.47
C ILE A 134 -10.84 9.03 -9.12
N GLY A 135 -11.68 10.08 -9.15
CA GLY A 135 -12.41 10.54 -7.98
C GLY A 135 -13.80 9.92 -7.95
N HIS A 136 -14.19 9.43 -6.78
CA HIS A 136 -15.54 8.94 -6.48
C HIS A 136 -16.28 10.02 -5.69
N VAL A 137 -17.51 10.35 -6.10
CA VAL A 137 -18.33 11.37 -5.43
C VAL A 137 -19.31 10.69 -4.47
N LEU A 138 -19.38 11.17 -3.24
CA LEU A 138 -20.39 10.81 -2.25
C LEU A 138 -21.23 12.03 -1.90
N SER A 139 -22.52 11.98 -2.15
CA SER A 139 -23.48 12.94 -1.61
C SER A 139 -23.62 12.73 -0.11
N ASP A 140 -24.21 13.70 0.59
CA ASP A 140 -24.49 13.57 2.02
C ASP A 140 -25.34 12.32 2.33
N GLY A 141 -25.01 11.62 3.39
CA GLY A 141 -25.61 10.34 3.79
C GLY A 141 -25.12 9.11 3.02
N GLN A 142 -24.29 9.26 1.99
CA GLN A 142 -23.79 8.13 1.20
C GLN A 142 -22.50 7.55 1.77
N SER A 143 -22.26 6.29 1.42
CA SER A 143 -21.02 5.57 1.76
C SER A 143 -20.39 4.98 0.50
N GLY A 144 -19.06 4.93 0.50
CA GLY A 144 -18.24 4.26 -0.50
C GLY A 144 -17.30 3.24 0.12
N THR A 145 -16.63 2.48 -0.72
CA THR A 145 -15.69 1.44 -0.28
C THR A 145 -14.32 1.68 -0.88
N ILE A 146 -13.29 1.59 -0.04
CA ILE A 146 -11.89 1.53 -0.46
C ILE A 146 -11.39 0.12 -0.18
N THR A 147 -10.87 -0.55 -1.21
CA THR A 147 -10.29 -1.88 -1.08
C THR A 147 -8.78 -1.78 -0.97
N ALA A 148 -8.21 -2.36 0.07
CA ALA A 148 -6.77 -2.41 0.30
C ALA A 148 -6.25 -3.83 0.15
N HIS A 149 -5.09 -3.97 -0.51
CA HIS A 149 -4.43 -5.25 -0.70
C HIS A 149 -3.23 -5.40 0.22
N LEU A 150 -3.09 -6.61 0.78
CA LEU A 150 -1.92 -7.09 1.48
C LEU A 150 -1.20 -8.12 0.61
N PHE A 151 0.11 -8.24 0.76
CA PHE A 151 0.95 -9.12 -0.04
C PHE A 151 1.72 -10.11 0.85
N PRO A 152 1.01 -11.10 1.47
CA PRO A 152 1.64 -12.05 2.42
C PRO A 152 2.71 -12.94 1.79
N ASP A 153 2.72 -13.09 0.48
CA ASP A 153 3.76 -13.78 -0.28
C ASP A 153 5.05 -12.97 -0.46
N ILE A 154 4.99 -11.65 -0.28
CA ILE A 154 6.14 -10.74 -0.31
C ILE A 154 6.66 -10.50 1.10
N LEU A 155 5.75 -10.14 2.03
CA LEU A 155 5.98 -10.00 3.45
C LEU A 155 4.87 -10.75 4.20
N PRO A 156 5.15 -11.89 4.85
CA PRO A 156 4.14 -12.63 5.60
C PRO A 156 3.41 -11.76 6.62
N ASN A 157 2.09 -11.81 6.61
CA ASN A 157 1.28 -11.15 7.61
C ASN A 157 1.62 -11.68 9.01
N LYS A 158 1.66 -10.79 9.99
CA LYS A 158 1.91 -11.13 11.40
C LYS A 158 0.65 -10.84 12.23
N PRO A 159 0.41 -11.61 13.30
CA PRO A 159 -0.63 -11.25 14.25
C PRO A 159 -0.35 -9.88 14.87
N GLY A 160 -1.39 -9.06 15.03
CA GLY A 160 -1.25 -7.75 15.65
C GLY A 160 -2.15 -6.68 15.05
N VAL A 161 -1.92 -5.46 15.48
CA VAL A 161 -2.71 -4.28 15.08
C VAL A 161 -2.10 -3.63 13.86
N TYR A 162 -2.96 -3.24 12.94
CA TYR A 162 -2.65 -2.54 11.71
C TYR A 162 -3.42 -1.23 11.63
N ARG A 163 -2.83 -0.23 10.96
CA ARG A 163 -3.46 1.05 10.64
C ARG A 163 -3.53 1.22 9.14
N PHE A 164 -4.73 1.45 8.64
CA PHE A 164 -4.98 1.91 7.29
C PHE A 164 -5.04 3.43 7.29
N PHE A 165 -4.35 4.07 6.38
CA PHE A 165 -4.38 5.51 6.16
C PHE A 165 -4.91 5.81 4.77
N TYR A 166 -6.01 6.54 4.73
CA TYR A 166 -6.50 7.14 3.52
C TYR A 166 -5.87 8.53 3.36
N LYS A 167 -5.40 8.83 2.15
CA LYS A 167 -4.71 10.09 1.88
C LYS A 167 -5.65 11.02 1.13
N ASP A 168 -6.20 11.99 1.80
CA ASP A 168 -6.95 13.05 1.15
C ASP A 168 -6.75 14.41 1.82
N SER A 169 -7.35 15.42 1.18
CA SER A 169 -7.46 16.77 1.70
C SER A 169 -8.92 17.21 1.68
N ILE A 170 -9.43 17.65 2.82
CA ILE A 170 -10.76 18.23 2.97
C ILE A 170 -10.60 19.74 3.05
N GLY A 171 -11.30 20.48 2.17
CA GLY A 171 -11.23 21.94 2.16
C GLY A 171 -9.82 22.52 1.97
N GLY A 172 -8.91 21.76 1.34
CA GLY A 172 -7.50 22.13 1.17
C GLY A 172 -6.59 21.74 2.33
N GLU A 173 -7.13 21.23 3.44
CA GLU A 173 -6.36 20.68 4.57
C GLU A 173 -6.08 19.20 4.36
N LYS A 174 -4.82 18.79 4.57
CA LYS A 174 -4.43 17.37 4.55
C LYS A 174 -4.84 16.71 5.86
N VAL A 175 -5.92 15.96 5.83
CA VAL A 175 -6.39 15.18 6.98
C VAL A 175 -6.01 13.72 6.79
N PRO A 176 -5.15 13.15 7.63
CA PRO A 176 -4.83 11.72 7.59
C PRO A 176 -5.99 10.94 8.23
N PHE A 177 -6.95 10.49 7.42
CA PHE A 177 -7.96 9.54 7.90
C PHE A 177 -7.29 8.21 8.21
N MET A 178 -7.67 7.62 9.34
CA MET A 178 -7.11 6.37 9.83
C MET A 178 -8.22 5.42 10.30
N ALA A 179 -8.10 4.15 9.93
CA ALA A 179 -8.88 3.06 10.53
C ALA A 179 -7.94 1.98 11.02
N THR A 180 -8.27 1.35 12.16
CA THR A 180 -7.51 0.23 12.72
C THR A 180 -8.19 -1.10 12.45
N PHE A 181 -7.42 -2.15 12.30
CA PHE A 181 -7.88 -3.54 12.21
C PHE A 181 -6.81 -4.48 12.79
N GLU A 182 -7.20 -5.72 13.06
CA GLU A 182 -6.28 -6.75 13.54
C GLU A 182 -6.15 -7.90 12.54
N LEU A 183 -4.95 -8.50 12.48
CA LEU A 183 -4.74 -9.81 11.88
C LEU A 183 -4.49 -10.85 12.99
N LYS A 184 -5.15 -12.02 12.92
CA LYS A 184 -5.05 -13.10 13.90
C LYS A 184 -5.33 -14.47 13.31
#